data_64f98231bd026b685df5b5d8d1bc565e
#
_entry.id   64f98231bd026b685df5b5d8d1bc565e
#
_cell.length_a   1.000
_cell.length_b   1.000
_cell.length_c   1.000
_cell.angle_alpha   90.00
_cell.angle_beta   90.00
_cell.angle_gamma   90.00
#
_symmetry.space_group_name_H-M   'P 1'
#
loop_
_entity.id
_entity.type
_entity.pdbx_description
1 polymer ?
#
loop_
_entity_poly.entity_id
_entity_poly.type
_entity_poly.pdbx_seq_one_letter_code
_entity_poly.pdbx_strand_id
1 'polypeptide(L)'
;FNGALISAAAMEIIGVPDYRLFIRGDEVEYHRRLVNSGLSFGTALTTSYLHPDGSDEFKPILGGKMHTQFPEGEFKRFFTYRNRGYLLWQRGMRKLLPQEFARFGWFFLVQRHDPAGFLEWLKLHNRGRREDFRRPS
;
A
#
# COMPACT_ATOMS: atom_id res chain seq x y z
N PHE A 1 -6.85 8.94 -3.39
CA PHE A 1 -8.20 8.64 -3.90
C PHE A 1 -8.35 9.12 -5.35
N ASN A 2 -8.18 8.22 -6.28
CA ASN A 2 -8.20 8.55 -7.70
C ASN A 2 -9.64 8.54 -8.22
N GLY A 3 -10.29 9.74 -8.28
CA GLY A 3 -11.63 9.89 -8.82
C GLY A 3 -12.75 9.26 -7.97
N ALA A 4 -12.53 9.02 -6.68
CA ALA A 4 -13.58 8.51 -5.80
C ALA A 4 -14.60 9.60 -5.45
N LEU A 5 -15.89 9.26 -5.56
CA LEU A 5 -17.00 10.06 -5.07
C LEU A 5 -17.64 9.33 -3.88
N ILE A 6 -17.68 9.97 -2.73
CA ILE A 6 -18.16 9.38 -1.49
C ILE A 6 -19.27 10.24 -0.92
N SER A 7 -20.42 9.66 -0.61
CA SER A 7 -21.51 10.40 0.00
C SER A 7 -21.22 10.76 1.47
N ALA A 8 -21.77 11.87 1.95
CA ALA A 8 -21.68 12.25 3.36
C ALA A 8 -22.20 11.15 4.29
N ALA A 9 -23.34 10.54 3.95
CA ALA A 9 -23.90 9.43 4.71
C ALA A 9 -22.96 8.22 4.82
N ALA A 10 -22.21 7.90 3.76
CA ALA A 10 -21.20 6.85 3.82
C ALA A 10 -20.05 7.24 4.77
N MET A 11 -19.61 8.50 4.71
CA MET A 11 -18.56 9.00 5.62
C MET A 11 -19.02 9.03 7.10
N GLU A 12 -20.28 9.26 7.38
CA GLU A 12 -20.83 9.14 8.74
C GLU A 12 -20.74 7.71 9.29
N ILE A 13 -20.88 6.70 8.42
CA ILE A 13 -20.84 5.28 8.81
C ILE A 13 -19.40 4.78 8.93
N ILE A 14 -18.56 5.04 7.93
CA ILE A 14 -17.20 4.47 7.86
C ILE A 14 -16.09 5.43 8.29
N GLY A 15 -16.44 6.69 8.59
CA GLY A 15 -15.47 7.73 8.95
C GLY A 15 -14.71 8.30 7.76
N VAL A 16 -13.70 9.11 8.04
CA VAL A 16 -12.79 9.69 7.04
C VAL A 16 -11.57 8.79 6.79
N PRO A 17 -10.84 8.99 5.68
CA PRO A 17 -9.58 8.29 5.43
C PRO A 17 -8.59 8.44 6.59
N ASP A 18 -7.79 7.40 6.83
CA ASP A 18 -6.79 7.40 7.90
C ASP A 18 -5.61 8.32 7.54
N TYR A 19 -5.60 9.53 8.10
CA TYR A 19 -4.58 10.55 7.87
C TYR A 19 -3.15 10.11 8.28
N ARG A 20 -3.01 9.09 9.11
CA ARG A 20 -1.72 8.54 9.54
C ARG A 20 -0.96 7.88 8.38
N LEU A 21 -1.69 7.40 7.37
CA LEU A 21 -1.12 6.78 6.17
C LEU A 21 -0.50 7.82 5.21
N PHE A 22 -1.02 9.04 5.21
CA PHE A 22 -0.56 10.20 4.45
C PHE A 22 -0.68 10.04 2.94
N ILE A 23 0.30 9.45 2.24
CA ILE A 23 0.33 9.41 0.76
C ILE A 23 0.20 8.03 0.13
N ARG A 24 0.14 6.97 0.91
CA ARG A 24 0.13 5.59 0.38
C ARG A 24 -0.71 4.66 1.23
N GLY A 25 -1.61 3.95 0.58
CA GLY A 25 -2.40 2.90 1.19
C GLY A 25 -3.65 3.37 1.92
N ASP A 26 -3.88 4.67 2.03
CA ASP A 26 -5.09 5.27 2.58
C ASP A 26 -6.33 4.85 1.78
N GLU A 27 -6.24 4.80 0.45
CA GLU A 27 -7.31 4.30 -0.42
C GLU A 27 -7.61 2.81 -0.19
N VAL A 28 -6.59 2.00 0.04
CA VAL A 28 -6.76 0.56 0.30
C VAL A 28 -7.42 0.33 1.67
N GLU A 29 -6.98 1.07 2.68
CA GLU A 29 -7.53 1.02 4.03
C GLU A 29 -9.00 1.45 4.02
N TYR A 30 -9.29 2.59 3.38
CA TYR A 30 -10.64 3.14 3.31
C TYR A 30 -11.60 2.24 2.51
N HIS A 31 -11.15 1.73 1.36
CA HIS A 31 -11.92 0.77 0.58
C HIS A 31 -12.26 -0.50 1.37
N ARG A 32 -11.34 -1.00 2.18
CA ARG A 32 -11.60 -2.15 3.06
C ARG A 32 -12.68 -1.85 4.11
N ARG A 33 -12.67 -0.66 4.72
CA ARG A 33 -13.75 -0.26 5.63
C ARG A 33 -15.08 -0.19 4.90
N LEU A 34 -15.09 0.35 3.68
CA LEU A 34 -16.29 0.40 2.84
C LEU A 34 -16.84 -0.99 2.55
N VAL A 35 -15.98 -1.92 2.11
CA VAL A 35 -16.38 -3.33 1.85
C VAL A 35 -16.96 -3.99 3.12
N ASN A 36 -16.35 -3.75 4.27
CA ASN A 36 -16.77 -4.36 5.54
C ASN A 36 -18.03 -3.70 6.15
N SER A 37 -18.40 -2.51 5.68
CA SER A 37 -19.59 -1.79 6.18
C SER A 37 -20.90 -2.33 5.63
N GLY A 38 -20.88 -3.10 4.55
CA GLY A 38 -22.08 -3.56 3.83
C GLY A 38 -22.74 -2.48 2.95
N LEU A 39 -22.13 -1.29 2.84
CA LEU A 39 -22.62 -0.24 1.93
C LEU A 39 -22.42 -0.64 0.49
N SER A 40 -23.37 -0.26 -0.37
CA SER A 40 -23.24 -0.45 -1.82
C SER A 40 -22.25 0.55 -2.41
N PHE A 41 -21.38 0.06 -3.30
CA PHE A 41 -20.45 0.89 -4.06
C PHE A 41 -20.23 0.27 -5.45
N GLY A 42 -19.71 1.04 -6.38
CA GLY A 42 -19.46 0.56 -7.74
C GLY A 42 -18.63 1.54 -8.55
N THR A 43 -18.45 1.22 -9.82
CA THR A 43 -17.71 2.04 -10.78
C THR A 43 -18.68 2.74 -11.71
N ALA A 44 -18.56 4.07 -11.85
CA ALA A 44 -19.29 4.83 -12.84
C ALA A 44 -18.62 4.63 -14.22
N LEU A 45 -19.28 3.90 -15.11
CA LEU A 45 -18.75 3.55 -16.43
C LEU A 45 -18.86 4.69 -17.46
N THR A 46 -19.63 5.72 -17.14
CA THR A 46 -19.90 6.87 -18.03
C THR A 46 -18.93 8.04 -17.82
N THR A 47 -18.03 7.93 -16.84
CA THR A 47 -17.08 8.99 -16.51
C THR A 47 -15.66 8.45 -16.49
N SER A 48 -14.71 9.30 -16.81
CA SER A 48 -13.28 9.00 -16.72
C SER A 48 -12.52 10.21 -16.18
N TYR A 49 -11.35 9.96 -15.65
CA TYR A 49 -10.41 11.02 -15.28
C TYR A 49 -9.00 10.64 -15.76
N LEU A 50 -8.17 11.64 -16.02
CA LEU A 50 -6.78 11.42 -16.40
C LEU A 50 -5.90 11.39 -15.15
N HIS A 51 -5.09 10.35 -15.04
CA HIS A 51 -4.11 10.19 -13.95
C HIS A 51 -2.71 9.99 -14.54
N PRO A 52 -1.68 10.64 -14.00
CA PRO A 52 -0.30 10.37 -14.42
C PRO A 52 0.06 8.90 -14.24
N ASP A 53 0.76 8.34 -15.21
CA ASP A 53 1.25 6.96 -15.13
C ASP A 53 2.27 6.83 -13.99
N GLY A 54 2.03 5.89 -13.09
CA GLY A 54 2.91 5.54 -11.96
C GLY A 54 3.59 4.19 -12.13
N SER A 55 3.62 3.64 -13.33
CA SER A 55 4.14 2.29 -13.64
C SER A 55 5.62 2.12 -13.28
N ASP A 56 6.42 3.20 -13.33
CA ASP A 56 7.86 3.17 -13.07
C ASP A 56 8.24 2.66 -11.67
N GLU A 57 7.32 2.73 -10.71
CA GLU A 57 7.54 2.24 -9.36
C GLU A 57 7.45 0.70 -9.26
N PHE A 58 6.85 0.04 -10.25
CA PHE A 58 6.67 -1.41 -10.25
C PHE A 58 7.79 -2.08 -11.02
N LYS A 59 8.71 -2.72 -10.29
CA LYS A 59 9.86 -3.42 -10.87
C LYS A 59 9.51 -4.91 -11.08
N PRO A 60 9.75 -5.46 -12.29
CA PRO A 60 9.50 -6.86 -12.57
C PRO A 60 10.46 -7.76 -11.79
N ILE A 61 9.96 -8.88 -11.31
CA ILE A 61 10.72 -9.96 -10.65
C ILE A 61 10.34 -11.31 -11.26
N LEU A 62 11.16 -12.31 -11.06
CA LEU A 62 10.93 -13.67 -11.57
C LEU A 62 10.63 -13.71 -13.08
N GLY A 63 11.45 -12.98 -13.86
CA GLY A 63 11.26 -12.92 -15.32
C GLY A 63 9.98 -12.21 -15.77
N GLY A 64 9.48 -11.25 -14.97
CA GLY A 64 8.26 -10.50 -15.27
C GLY A 64 6.96 -11.17 -14.82
N LYS A 65 7.02 -12.37 -14.21
CA LYS A 65 5.83 -13.06 -13.69
C LYS A 65 5.18 -12.37 -12.50
N MET A 66 5.94 -11.57 -11.78
CA MET A 66 5.49 -10.78 -10.64
C MET A 66 6.14 -9.40 -10.67
N HIS A 67 5.58 -8.46 -9.90
CA HIS A 67 6.14 -7.13 -9.74
C HIS A 67 6.26 -6.79 -8.26
N THR A 68 7.28 -6.02 -7.90
CA THR A 68 7.41 -5.43 -6.57
C THR A 68 7.42 -3.91 -6.68
N GLN A 69 6.88 -3.24 -5.69
CA GLN A 69 6.84 -1.78 -5.66
C GLN A 69 8.13 -1.24 -5.04
N PHE A 70 8.88 -0.50 -5.83
CA PHE A 70 10.13 0.14 -5.42
C PHE A 70 10.14 1.60 -5.88
N PRO A 71 9.55 2.54 -5.10
CA PRO A 71 9.63 3.95 -5.40
C PRO A 71 11.07 4.46 -5.34
N GLU A 72 11.49 5.30 -6.28
CA GLU A 72 12.88 5.81 -6.33
C GLU A 72 13.18 6.79 -5.20
N GLY A 73 12.21 7.62 -4.79
CA GLY A 73 12.40 8.56 -3.69
C GLY A 73 12.31 7.90 -2.31
N GLU A 74 13.28 8.18 -1.43
CA GLU A 74 13.32 7.65 -0.05
C GLU A 74 12.04 7.97 0.73
N PHE A 75 11.54 9.18 0.59
CA PHE A 75 10.31 9.62 1.21
C PHE A 75 9.11 8.76 0.81
N LYS A 76 8.95 8.49 -0.49
CA LYS A 76 7.89 7.62 -0.99
C LYS A 76 8.08 6.17 -0.52
N ARG A 77 9.33 5.64 -0.54
CA ARG A 77 9.64 4.29 -0.04
C ARG A 77 9.27 4.14 1.43
N PHE A 78 9.62 5.15 2.24
CA PHE A 78 9.29 5.14 3.67
C PHE A 78 7.79 4.90 3.89
N PHE A 79 6.93 5.71 3.28
CA PHE A 79 5.49 5.56 3.44
C PHE A 79 4.96 4.27 2.82
N THR A 80 5.44 3.91 1.63
CA THR A 80 5.04 2.67 0.96
C THR A 80 5.30 1.44 1.83
N TYR A 81 6.50 1.30 2.37
CA TYR A 81 6.88 0.10 3.13
C TYR A 81 6.24 0.08 4.53
N ARG A 82 6.23 1.22 5.22
CA ARG A 82 5.58 1.33 6.53
C ARG A 82 4.07 1.07 6.44
N ASN A 83 3.40 1.75 5.53
CA ASN A 83 1.95 1.65 5.42
C ASN A 83 1.52 0.25 4.94
N ARG A 84 2.29 -0.34 4.04
CA ARG A 84 2.09 -1.71 3.60
C ARG A 84 2.27 -2.70 4.76
N GLY A 85 3.25 -2.48 5.63
CA GLY A 85 3.41 -3.21 6.88
C GLY A 85 2.19 -3.10 7.79
N TYR A 86 1.61 -1.92 7.93
CA TYR A 86 0.36 -1.72 8.67
C TYR A 86 -0.81 -2.49 8.04
N LEU A 87 -1.04 -2.30 6.74
CA LEU A 87 -2.18 -2.88 6.02
C LEU A 87 -2.16 -4.41 6.02
N LEU A 88 -1.01 -5.01 5.70
CA LEU A 88 -0.90 -6.47 5.58
C LEU A 88 -1.05 -7.20 6.92
N TRP A 89 -0.81 -6.53 8.04
CA TRP A 89 -1.03 -7.10 9.36
C TRP A 89 -2.47 -6.96 9.86
N GLN A 90 -3.33 -6.22 9.14
CA GLN A 90 -4.76 -6.15 9.45
C GLN A 90 -5.45 -7.50 9.24
N ARG A 91 -6.53 -7.70 10.02
CA ARG A 91 -7.34 -8.91 9.90
C ARG A 91 -7.82 -9.12 8.45
N GLY A 92 -7.68 -10.34 7.93
CA GLY A 92 -8.06 -10.69 6.56
C GLY A 92 -6.99 -10.39 5.50
N MET A 93 -5.95 -9.59 5.80
CA MET A 93 -4.85 -9.32 4.87
C MET A 93 -3.61 -10.19 5.12
N ARG A 94 -3.49 -10.81 6.28
CA ARG A 94 -2.30 -11.58 6.69
C ARG A 94 -1.96 -12.74 5.78
N LYS A 95 -2.93 -13.28 5.05
CA LYS A 95 -2.72 -14.32 4.03
C LYS A 95 -1.80 -13.89 2.89
N LEU A 96 -1.60 -12.57 2.70
CA LEU A 96 -0.71 -12.02 1.69
C LEU A 96 0.74 -11.85 2.18
N LEU A 97 1.00 -11.97 3.49
CA LEU A 97 2.33 -11.79 4.06
C LEU A 97 3.39 -12.73 3.47
N PRO A 98 3.16 -14.06 3.31
CA PRO A 98 4.18 -14.93 2.72
C PRO A 98 4.59 -14.48 1.32
N GLN A 99 3.62 -14.10 0.49
CA GLN A 99 3.89 -13.60 -0.86
C GLN A 99 4.68 -12.27 -0.82
N GLU A 100 4.35 -11.40 0.11
CA GLU A 100 5.05 -10.12 0.28
C GLU A 100 6.51 -10.33 0.67
N PHE A 101 6.78 -11.15 1.67
CA PHE A 101 8.14 -11.46 2.11
C PHE A 101 8.96 -12.17 1.01
N ALA A 102 8.36 -13.12 0.30
CA ALA A 102 9.01 -13.80 -0.81
C ALA A 102 9.36 -12.81 -1.95
N ARG A 103 8.44 -11.89 -2.27
CA ARG A 103 8.61 -10.89 -3.33
C ARG A 103 9.73 -9.90 -3.02
N PHE A 104 9.75 -9.31 -1.84
CA PHE A 104 10.78 -8.36 -1.43
C PHE A 104 12.11 -9.06 -1.13
N GLY A 105 12.08 -10.27 -0.56
CA GLY A 105 13.27 -11.10 -0.38
C GLY A 105 13.95 -11.39 -1.71
N TRP A 106 13.19 -11.87 -2.70
CA TRP A 106 13.73 -12.11 -4.05
C TRP A 106 14.29 -10.83 -4.68
N PHE A 107 13.53 -9.74 -4.65
CA PHE A 107 13.93 -8.48 -5.25
C PHE A 107 15.24 -7.94 -4.67
N PHE A 108 15.33 -7.84 -3.35
CA PHE A 108 16.51 -7.27 -2.73
C PHE A 108 17.70 -8.24 -2.69
N LEU A 109 17.50 -9.49 -2.29
CA LEU A 109 18.61 -10.41 -2.03
C LEU A 109 19.11 -11.10 -3.30
N VAL A 110 18.22 -11.45 -4.22
CA VAL A 110 18.58 -12.20 -5.43
C VAL A 110 18.79 -11.27 -6.62
N GLN A 111 17.85 -10.36 -6.89
CA GLN A 111 17.91 -9.53 -8.10
C GLN A 111 18.81 -8.31 -7.94
N ARG A 112 18.79 -7.64 -6.78
CA ARG A 112 19.60 -6.44 -6.54
C ARG A 112 20.90 -6.69 -5.78
N HIS A 113 21.06 -7.84 -5.15
CA HIS A 113 22.18 -8.12 -4.24
C HIS A 113 22.36 -7.05 -3.15
N ASP A 114 21.24 -6.55 -2.61
CA ASP A 114 21.17 -5.43 -1.67
C ASP A 114 20.55 -5.89 -0.33
N PRO A 115 21.32 -6.55 0.54
CA PRO A 115 20.83 -6.97 1.84
C PRO A 115 20.51 -5.78 2.77
N ALA A 116 21.18 -4.64 2.59
CA ALA A 116 20.91 -3.44 3.37
C ALA A 116 19.52 -2.88 3.05
N GLY A 117 19.15 -2.81 1.77
CA GLY A 117 17.81 -2.43 1.33
C GLY A 117 16.72 -3.38 1.83
N PHE A 118 17.03 -4.68 1.91
CA PHE A 118 16.12 -5.66 2.50
C PHE A 118 15.88 -5.41 4.00
N LEU A 119 16.95 -5.12 4.75
CA LEU A 119 16.84 -4.79 6.17
C LEU A 119 16.08 -3.48 6.42
N GLU A 120 16.30 -2.47 5.57
CA GLU A 120 15.52 -1.22 5.61
C GLU A 120 14.02 -1.50 5.39
N TRP A 121 13.69 -2.26 4.35
CA TRP A 121 12.32 -2.68 4.09
C TRP A 121 11.71 -3.40 5.29
N LEU A 122 12.40 -4.38 5.87
CA LEU A 122 11.95 -5.12 7.07
C LEU A 122 11.70 -4.19 8.25
N LYS A 123 12.61 -3.23 8.48
CA LYS A 123 12.49 -2.24 9.57
C LYS A 123 11.24 -1.38 9.40
N LEU A 124 11.01 -0.86 8.19
CA LEU A 124 9.86 -0.03 7.88
C LEU A 124 8.55 -0.83 7.92
N HIS A 125 8.55 -2.04 7.36
CA HIS A 125 7.41 -2.96 7.43
C HIS A 125 7.04 -3.28 8.90
N ASN A 126 8.03 -3.52 9.75
CA ASN A 126 7.79 -3.78 11.17
C ASN A 126 7.32 -2.54 11.94
N ARG A 127 7.75 -1.32 11.56
CA ARG A 127 7.18 -0.07 12.09
C ARG A 127 5.69 0.01 11.78
N GLY A 128 5.28 -0.29 10.55
CA GLY A 128 3.87 -0.34 10.17
C GLY A 128 3.08 -1.38 10.98
N ARG A 129 3.62 -2.60 11.13
CA ARG A 129 3.03 -3.64 11.97
C ARG A 129 2.77 -3.21 13.41
N ARG A 130 3.68 -2.38 13.97
CA ARG A 130 3.61 -1.85 15.34
C ARG A 130 2.82 -0.55 15.44
N GLU A 131 2.22 -0.10 14.36
CA GLU A 131 1.51 1.19 14.26
C GLU A 131 2.37 2.41 14.64
N ASP A 132 3.67 2.33 14.37
CA ASP A 132 4.58 3.46 14.54
C ASP A 132 4.48 4.40 13.34
N PHE A 133 3.59 5.39 13.43
CA PHE A 133 3.30 6.35 12.38
C PHE A 133 4.14 7.64 12.45
N ARG A 134 5.18 7.68 13.25
CA ARG A 134 6.10 8.82 13.29
C ARG A 134 6.71 9.05 11.90
N ARG A 135 6.80 10.31 11.51
CA ARG A 135 7.39 10.70 10.22
C ARG A 135 8.90 10.45 10.21
N PRO A 136 9.53 10.34 9.04
CA PRO A 136 10.98 10.41 8.95
C PRO A 136 11.45 11.79 9.41
N SER A 137 12.54 11.83 10.16
CA SER A 137 13.24 13.05 10.57
C SER A 137 13.96 13.66 9.39
#